data_3efc4e7447096f4098eb5a2711757d47
#
_entry.id   3efc4e7447096f4098eb5a2711757d47
#
_cell.length_a   1.000
_cell.length_b   1.000
_cell.length_c   1.000
_cell.angle_alpha   90.00
_cell.angle_beta   90.00
_cell.angle_gamma   90.00
#
_symmetry.space_group_name_H-M   'P 1'
#
loop_
_entity.id
_entity.type
_entity.pdbx_description
1 polymer ?
#
loop_
_entity_poly.entity_id
_entity_poly.type
_entity_poly.pdbx_seq_one_letter_code
_entity_poly.pdbx_strand_id
1 'polypeptide(L)'
;MTSSGQRILHPFGPLFGPDSRVLILGSFPSVKSREQNFFYGHPQNRFWKVVAALFGQDPPRTIPEKKDLILSHSLALWDSIASCVITGSSDASIREVRPNDLRIILDSAPIERIYCNGRKSHEMYEKYILPSLGREAACLPSTSPANAAWSLEKLIAAWSVILPDQK
;
A
#
# COMPACT_ATOMS: atom_id res chain seq x y z
N MET A 1 -5.43 -34.00 -8.92
CA MET A 1 -5.97 -32.75 -8.41
C MET A 1 -4.85 -31.78 -8.10
N THR A 2 -4.97 -30.63 -8.64
CA THR A 2 -3.99 -29.62 -8.38
C THR A 2 -4.24 -28.96 -7.06
N SER A 3 -3.20 -28.76 -6.33
CA SER A 3 -3.26 -27.91 -5.17
C SER A 3 -3.67 -26.52 -5.58
N SER A 4 -4.65 -25.96 -4.92
CA SER A 4 -5.07 -24.61 -5.16
C SER A 4 -4.08 -23.58 -4.59
N GLY A 5 -2.95 -24.04 -4.09
CA GLY A 5 -2.02 -23.20 -3.39
C GLY A 5 -2.39 -23.04 -1.93
N GLN A 6 -1.45 -22.59 -1.15
CA GLN A 6 -1.64 -22.38 0.26
C GLN A 6 -2.13 -20.96 0.53
N ARG A 7 -2.90 -20.81 1.60
CA ARG A 7 -3.26 -19.51 2.11
C ARG A 7 -2.02 -18.86 2.72
N ILE A 8 -1.75 -17.63 2.31
CA ILE A 8 -0.62 -16.87 2.82
C ILE A 8 -1.16 -15.77 3.70
N LEU A 9 -0.60 -15.66 4.90
CA LEU A 9 -0.93 -14.59 5.84
C LEU A 9 -0.01 -13.40 5.60
N HIS A 10 -0.56 -12.19 5.77
CA HIS A 10 0.24 -10.98 5.73
C HIS A 10 1.26 -11.04 6.87
N PRO A 11 2.57 -11.02 6.57
CA PRO A 11 3.57 -11.33 7.58
C PRO A 11 3.94 -10.19 8.52
N PHE A 12 3.45 -8.98 8.29
CA PHE A 12 3.82 -7.82 9.11
C PHE A 12 2.63 -6.89 9.30
N GLY A 13 2.72 -6.06 10.34
CA GLY A 13 1.66 -5.14 10.70
C GLY A 13 1.72 -3.82 9.94
N PRO A 14 0.76 -2.93 10.20
CA PRO A 14 0.74 -1.62 9.57
C PRO A 14 1.84 -0.71 10.08
N LEU A 15 2.22 0.26 9.26
CA LEU A 15 3.15 1.30 9.63
C LEU A 15 2.37 2.61 9.78
N PHE A 16 2.26 3.11 11.00
CA PHE A 16 1.58 4.38 11.25
C PHE A 16 2.01 4.97 12.58
N GLY A 17 1.75 6.26 12.76
CA GLY A 17 1.96 6.95 14.01
C GLY A 17 0.71 7.69 14.44
N PRO A 18 0.72 8.29 15.65
CA PRO A 18 -0.46 9.00 16.16
C PRO A 18 -0.83 10.24 15.35
N ASP A 19 0.10 10.74 14.52
CA ASP A 19 -0.12 11.92 13.69
C ASP A 19 -0.37 11.57 12.23
N SER A 20 -0.51 10.29 11.88
CA SER A 20 -0.76 9.88 10.50
C SER A 20 -2.11 10.39 10.03
N ARG A 21 -2.15 10.97 8.82
CA ARG A 21 -3.36 11.57 8.24
C ARG A 21 -3.75 10.98 6.90
N VAL A 22 -2.80 10.37 6.19
CA VAL A 22 -3.03 9.78 4.87
C VAL A 22 -2.63 8.33 4.92
N LEU A 23 -3.60 7.45 4.64
CA LEU A 23 -3.36 6.00 4.60
C LEU A 23 -3.25 5.54 3.15
N ILE A 24 -2.18 4.84 2.84
CA ILE A 24 -1.96 4.25 1.53
C ILE A 24 -2.02 2.73 1.67
N LEU A 25 -2.88 2.11 0.89
CA LEU A 25 -3.10 0.67 0.94
C LEU A 25 -2.62 0.00 -0.34
N GLY A 26 -1.79 -1.04 -0.20
CA GLY A 26 -1.53 -1.97 -1.28
C GLY A 26 -2.54 -3.10 -1.26
N SER A 27 -2.40 -4.04 -2.19
CA SER A 27 -3.25 -5.24 -2.22
C SER A 27 -2.74 -6.28 -1.24
N PHE A 28 -1.59 -6.87 -1.53
CA PHE A 28 -0.93 -7.88 -0.72
C PHE A 28 0.58 -7.77 -0.99
N PRO A 29 1.45 -8.03 0.00
CA PRO A 29 2.88 -7.83 -0.22
C PRO A 29 3.43 -8.83 -1.24
N SER A 30 4.36 -8.35 -2.08
CA SER A 30 5.07 -9.18 -3.03
C SER A 30 5.93 -10.23 -2.31
N VAL A 31 6.46 -11.20 -3.07
CA VAL A 31 7.38 -12.19 -2.51
C VAL A 31 8.55 -11.52 -1.80
N LYS A 32 9.15 -10.50 -2.44
CA LYS A 32 10.28 -9.76 -1.83
C LYS A 32 9.87 -9.03 -0.56
N SER A 33 8.68 -8.42 -0.54
CA SER A 33 8.17 -7.74 0.66
C SER A 33 7.95 -8.74 1.79
N ARG A 34 7.42 -9.93 1.48
CA ARG A 34 7.21 -10.98 2.48
C ARG A 34 8.54 -11.49 3.04
N GLU A 35 9.57 -11.60 2.20
CA GLU A 35 10.90 -12.00 2.63
C GLU A 35 11.54 -10.98 3.56
N GLN A 36 11.32 -9.69 3.26
CA GLN A 36 11.90 -8.59 4.03
C GLN A 36 11.03 -8.17 5.22
N ASN A 37 9.80 -8.65 5.28
CA ASN A 37 8.79 -8.23 6.27
C ASN A 37 8.58 -6.72 6.26
N PHE A 38 8.58 -6.11 5.04
CA PHE A 38 8.34 -4.70 4.92
C PHE A 38 7.76 -4.35 3.55
N PHE A 39 7.13 -3.16 3.47
CA PHE A 39 6.37 -2.69 2.32
C PHE A 39 7.24 -2.41 1.10
N TYR A 40 6.71 -2.76 -0.07
CA TYR A 40 7.29 -2.38 -1.36
C TYR A 40 8.77 -2.74 -1.47
N GLY A 41 9.09 -3.99 -1.09
CA GLY A 41 10.47 -4.47 -1.03
C GLY A 41 11.07 -4.88 -2.36
N HIS A 42 10.24 -5.04 -3.41
CA HIS A 42 10.78 -5.42 -4.72
C HIS A 42 11.64 -4.27 -5.26
N PRO A 43 12.88 -4.54 -5.70
CA PRO A 43 13.81 -3.47 -6.07
C PRO A 43 13.33 -2.60 -7.24
N GLN A 44 12.43 -3.10 -8.07
CA GLN A 44 11.90 -2.35 -9.20
C GLN A 44 10.57 -1.66 -8.88
N ASN A 45 10.02 -1.83 -7.68
CA ASN A 45 8.83 -1.09 -7.29
C ASN A 45 9.20 0.37 -7.10
N ARG A 46 8.42 1.27 -7.69
CA ARG A 46 8.72 2.70 -7.72
C ARG A 46 8.15 3.47 -6.55
N PHE A 47 7.48 2.80 -5.61
CA PHE A 47 6.81 3.46 -4.49
C PHE A 47 7.73 4.42 -3.74
N TRP A 48 8.90 3.93 -3.31
CA TRP A 48 9.81 4.73 -2.50
C TRP A 48 10.38 5.91 -3.26
N LYS A 49 10.63 5.75 -4.57
CA LYS A 49 11.08 6.84 -5.43
C LYS A 49 10.01 7.91 -5.60
N VAL A 50 8.75 7.47 -5.79
CA VAL A 50 7.63 8.40 -5.95
C VAL A 50 7.43 9.23 -4.70
N VAL A 51 7.33 8.56 -3.54
CA VAL A 51 7.06 9.26 -2.28
C VAL A 51 8.22 10.20 -1.92
N ALA A 52 9.45 9.73 -2.05
CA ALA A 52 10.62 10.58 -1.77
C ALA A 52 10.63 11.83 -2.66
N ALA A 53 10.34 11.67 -3.95
CA ALA A 53 10.30 12.79 -4.87
C ALA A 53 9.23 13.82 -4.49
N LEU A 54 8.07 13.35 -4.06
CA LEU A 54 6.97 14.24 -3.66
C LEU A 54 7.35 15.10 -2.47
N PHE A 55 8.18 14.59 -1.57
CA PHE A 55 8.60 15.32 -0.37
C PHE A 55 10.01 15.93 -0.51
N GLY A 56 10.57 15.92 -1.73
CA GLY A 56 11.85 16.56 -2.00
C GLY A 56 13.03 15.89 -1.32
N GLN A 57 12.98 14.59 -1.16
CA GLN A 57 14.03 13.81 -0.48
C GLN A 57 14.62 12.76 -1.42
N ASP A 58 15.84 12.30 -1.10
CA ASP A 58 16.42 11.17 -1.80
C ASP A 58 15.68 9.89 -1.45
N PRO A 59 15.59 8.91 -2.37
CA PRO A 59 14.94 7.64 -2.06
C PRO A 59 15.60 6.94 -0.88
N PRO A 60 14.81 6.43 0.08
CA PRO A 60 15.35 5.74 1.24
C PRO A 60 15.98 4.40 0.85
N ARG A 61 17.04 4.01 1.53
CA ARG A 61 17.79 2.79 1.23
C ARG A 61 17.61 1.71 2.29
N THR A 62 17.29 2.09 3.51
CA THR A 62 17.15 1.16 4.63
C THR A 62 15.73 1.19 5.15
N ILE A 63 15.34 0.15 5.90
CA ILE A 63 14.01 0.10 6.53
C ILE A 63 13.83 1.26 7.51
N PRO A 64 14.78 1.59 8.38
CA PRO A 64 14.62 2.77 9.23
C PRO A 64 14.42 4.06 8.45
N GLU A 65 15.12 4.26 7.33
CA GLU A 65 14.92 5.44 6.48
C GLU A 65 13.52 5.45 5.85
N LYS A 66 13.04 4.28 5.43
CA LYS A 66 11.69 4.14 4.87
C LYS A 66 10.63 4.48 5.88
N LYS A 67 10.78 4.00 7.12
CA LYS A 67 9.85 4.32 8.21
C LYS A 67 9.85 5.81 8.50
N ASP A 68 11.02 6.42 8.55
CA ASP A 68 11.15 7.84 8.80
C ASP A 68 10.46 8.67 7.72
N LEU A 69 10.65 8.31 6.45
CA LEU A 69 9.99 9.00 5.34
C LEU A 69 8.47 8.98 5.49
N ILE A 70 7.91 7.84 5.87
CA ILE A 70 6.47 7.69 6.03
C ILE A 70 5.97 8.46 7.25
N LEU A 71 6.59 8.25 8.40
CA LEU A 71 6.08 8.79 9.65
C LEU A 71 6.31 10.29 9.78
N SER A 72 7.41 10.81 9.27
CA SER A 72 7.70 12.25 9.34
C SER A 72 6.78 13.08 8.44
N HIS A 73 6.12 12.46 7.47
CA HIS A 73 5.21 13.14 6.55
C HIS A 73 3.74 12.80 6.81
N SER A 74 3.44 12.27 7.98
CA SER A 74 2.07 11.95 8.42
C SER A 74 1.36 10.93 7.51
N LEU A 75 2.12 10.03 6.94
CA LEU A 75 1.60 8.93 6.13
C LEU A 75 1.42 7.68 6.98
N ALA A 76 0.63 6.74 6.47
CA ALA A 76 0.48 5.41 7.02
C ALA A 76 0.43 4.41 5.88
N LEU A 77 0.95 3.22 6.11
CA LEU A 77 0.97 2.16 5.10
C LEU A 77 0.37 0.88 5.65
N TRP A 78 -0.42 0.23 4.84
CA TRP A 78 -0.84 -1.15 5.04
C TRP A 78 -1.27 -1.73 3.70
N ASP A 79 -1.95 -2.88 3.75
CA ASP A 79 -2.54 -3.51 2.57
C ASP A 79 -4.00 -3.83 2.86
N SER A 80 -4.81 -3.93 1.81
CA SER A 80 -6.22 -4.26 1.95
C SER A 80 -6.44 -5.70 2.42
N ILE A 81 -5.51 -6.59 2.11
CA ILE A 81 -5.67 -8.03 2.29
C ILE A 81 -4.84 -8.53 3.48
N ALA A 82 -5.51 -9.21 4.42
CA ALA A 82 -4.86 -9.85 5.56
C ALA A 82 -4.34 -11.24 5.21
N SER A 83 -5.08 -11.98 4.40
CA SER A 83 -4.64 -13.27 3.90
C SER A 83 -5.36 -13.60 2.60
N CYS A 84 -4.72 -14.42 1.79
CA CYS A 84 -5.30 -14.85 0.52
C CYS A 84 -4.57 -16.06 -0.01
N VAL A 85 -5.08 -16.61 -1.10
CA VAL A 85 -4.34 -17.59 -1.92
C VAL A 85 -3.80 -16.81 -3.11
N ILE A 86 -2.50 -16.88 -3.33
CA ILE A 86 -1.81 -16.11 -4.38
C ILE A 86 -0.69 -16.96 -4.98
N THR A 87 -0.41 -16.76 -6.27
CA THR A 87 0.72 -17.38 -6.94
C THR A 87 1.82 -16.33 -7.11
N GLY A 88 2.93 -16.51 -6.38
CA GLY A 88 4.03 -15.55 -6.39
C GLY A 88 3.60 -14.16 -5.95
N SER A 89 3.80 -13.17 -6.83
CA SER A 89 3.40 -11.78 -6.58
C SER A 89 2.29 -11.32 -7.50
N SER A 90 1.62 -12.25 -8.19
CA SER A 90 0.63 -11.92 -9.21
C SER A 90 -0.70 -11.47 -8.61
N ASP A 91 -1.03 -10.19 -8.75
CA ASP A 91 -2.32 -9.66 -8.33
C ASP A 91 -3.50 -10.38 -8.98
N ALA A 92 -3.35 -10.79 -10.24
CA ALA A 92 -4.40 -11.47 -10.96
C ALA A 92 -4.72 -12.86 -10.39
N SER A 93 -3.77 -13.47 -9.67
CA SER A 93 -3.95 -14.78 -9.06
C SER A 93 -4.59 -14.73 -7.68
N ILE A 94 -4.78 -13.55 -7.10
CA ILE A 94 -5.32 -13.39 -5.74
C ILE A 94 -6.75 -13.90 -5.67
N ARG A 95 -7.02 -14.78 -4.71
CA ARG A 95 -8.36 -15.32 -4.45
C ARG A 95 -8.49 -15.70 -2.98
N GLU A 96 -9.70 -15.99 -2.54
CA GLU A 96 -10.03 -16.38 -1.16
C GLU A 96 -9.52 -15.35 -0.17
N VAL A 97 -9.89 -14.10 -0.40
CA VAL A 97 -9.38 -12.93 0.32
C VAL A 97 -10.05 -12.80 1.70
N ARG A 98 -9.22 -12.51 2.71
CA ARG A 98 -9.69 -11.98 3.98
C ARG A 98 -9.09 -10.59 4.15
N PRO A 99 -9.91 -9.57 4.38
CA PRO A 99 -9.40 -8.19 4.48
C PRO A 99 -8.75 -7.91 5.82
N ASN A 100 -7.87 -6.91 5.83
CA ASN A 100 -7.37 -6.34 7.07
C ASN A 100 -8.45 -5.48 7.74
N ASP A 101 -8.41 -5.45 9.07
CA ASP A 101 -9.27 -4.56 9.84
C ASP A 101 -8.60 -3.21 10.00
N LEU A 102 -8.99 -2.25 9.18
CA LEU A 102 -8.38 -0.92 9.16
C LEU A 102 -8.67 -0.10 10.40
N ARG A 103 -9.62 -0.53 11.23
CA ARG A 103 -9.92 0.20 12.48
C ARG A 103 -8.73 0.23 13.41
N ILE A 104 -7.81 -0.72 13.29
CA ILE A 104 -6.54 -0.69 14.03
C ILE A 104 -5.82 0.64 13.81
N ILE A 105 -5.83 1.16 12.58
CA ILE A 105 -5.21 2.43 12.26
C ILE A 105 -6.17 3.59 12.54
N LEU A 106 -7.41 3.47 12.06
CA LEU A 106 -8.38 4.57 12.09
C LEU A 106 -8.77 4.99 13.50
N ASP A 107 -8.77 4.05 14.45
CA ASP A 107 -9.06 4.35 15.85
C ASP A 107 -7.86 4.96 16.59
N SER A 108 -6.66 4.89 16.00
CA SER A 108 -5.43 5.31 16.65
C SER A 108 -4.79 6.55 16.03
N ALA A 109 -5.21 6.95 14.84
CA ALA A 109 -4.63 8.08 14.12
C ALA A 109 -5.71 8.86 13.38
N PRO A 110 -5.52 10.19 13.20
CA PRO A 110 -6.55 11.04 12.56
C PRO A 110 -6.48 10.94 11.04
N ILE A 111 -6.72 9.77 10.49
CA ILE A 111 -6.67 9.54 9.04
C ILE A 111 -7.78 10.34 8.36
N GLU A 112 -7.39 11.23 7.47
CA GLU A 112 -8.29 12.09 6.71
C GLU A 112 -8.61 11.55 5.33
N ARG A 113 -7.62 10.88 4.70
CA ARG A 113 -7.76 10.38 3.33
C ARG A 113 -7.17 8.99 3.21
N ILE A 114 -7.80 8.17 2.37
CA ILE A 114 -7.35 6.80 2.11
C ILE A 114 -7.13 6.66 0.61
N TYR A 115 -5.97 6.16 0.23
CA TYR A 115 -5.62 5.90 -1.16
C TYR A 115 -5.25 4.44 -1.35
N CYS A 116 -5.64 3.87 -2.47
CA CYS A 116 -5.26 2.51 -2.84
C CYS A 116 -4.21 2.56 -3.95
N ASN A 117 -3.10 1.88 -3.72
CA ASN A 117 -2.00 1.78 -4.68
C ASN A 117 -2.34 0.71 -5.70
N GLY A 118 -2.97 1.13 -6.79
CA GLY A 118 -3.33 0.26 -7.88
C GLY A 118 -4.77 -0.23 -7.84
N ARG A 119 -5.21 -0.72 -8.98
CA ARG A 119 -6.60 -1.14 -9.19
C ARG A 119 -6.98 -2.32 -8.31
N LYS A 120 -6.08 -3.30 -8.17
CA LYS A 120 -6.40 -4.49 -7.36
C LYS A 120 -6.63 -4.13 -5.89
N SER A 121 -5.79 -3.27 -5.34
CA SER A 121 -5.98 -2.77 -3.98
C SER A 121 -7.35 -2.11 -3.82
N HIS A 122 -7.71 -1.27 -4.78
CA HIS A 122 -8.98 -0.54 -4.75
C HIS A 122 -10.18 -1.47 -4.88
N GLU A 123 -10.11 -2.47 -5.78
CA GLU A 123 -11.16 -3.46 -5.93
C GLU A 123 -11.38 -4.23 -4.62
N MET A 124 -10.30 -4.63 -3.97
CA MET A 124 -10.38 -5.36 -2.70
C MET A 124 -10.94 -4.48 -1.60
N TYR A 125 -10.55 -3.21 -1.58
CA TYR A 125 -11.10 -2.26 -0.63
C TYR A 125 -12.61 -2.11 -0.80
N GLU A 126 -13.06 -1.87 -2.03
CA GLU A 126 -14.48 -1.65 -2.30
C GLU A 126 -15.31 -2.90 -2.00
N LYS A 127 -14.78 -4.07 -2.27
CA LYS A 127 -15.52 -5.32 -2.10
C LYS A 127 -15.58 -5.78 -0.65
N TYR A 128 -14.48 -5.67 0.08
CA TYR A 128 -14.34 -6.32 1.38
C TYR A 128 -14.26 -5.36 2.56
N ILE A 129 -13.91 -4.11 2.35
CA ILE A 129 -13.68 -3.16 3.45
C ILE A 129 -14.74 -2.06 3.47
N LEU A 130 -14.99 -1.44 2.33
CA LEU A 130 -15.93 -0.32 2.24
C LEU A 130 -17.32 -0.63 2.79
N PRO A 131 -17.93 -1.82 2.51
CA PRO A 131 -19.30 -2.09 3.00
C PRO A 131 -19.44 -2.01 4.51
N SER A 132 -18.41 -2.39 5.27
CA SER A 132 -18.49 -2.34 6.73
C SER A 132 -17.87 -1.06 7.31
N LEU A 133 -16.90 -0.48 6.64
CA LEU A 133 -16.19 0.70 7.14
C LEU A 133 -16.92 2.01 6.81
N GLY A 134 -17.53 2.08 5.63
CA GLY A 134 -18.29 3.27 5.20
C GLY A 134 -17.44 4.46 4.80
N ARG A 135 -16.12 4.27 4.59
CA ARG A 135 -15.23 5.34 4.15
C ARG A 135 -14.69 5.05 2.76
N GLU A 136 -14.82 6.00 1.87
CA GLU A 136 -14.33 5.87 0.51
C GLU A 136 -12.82 5.97 0.44
N ALA A 137 -12.22 5.31 -0.56
CA ALA A 137 -10.81 5.42 -0.87
C ALA A 137 -10.65 5.75 -2.35
N ALA A 138 -9.64 6.53 -2.69
CA ALA A 138 -9.34 6.86 -4.07
C ALA A 138 -8.31 5.89 -4.63
N CYS A 139 -8.42 5.57 -5.91
CA CYS A 139 -7.47 4.69 -6.60
C CYS A 139 -6.35 5.50 -7.21
N LEU A 140 -5.10 5.13 -6.93
CA LEU A 140 -3.93 5.71 -7.57
C LEU A 140 -3.30 4.69 -8.51
N PRO A 141 -2.60 5.13 -9.57
CA PRO A 141 -1.92 4.20 -10.45
C PRO A 141 -0.86 3.40 -9.69
N SER A 142 -0.76 2.12 -9.98
CA SER A 142 0.14 1.21 -9.27
C SER A 142 1.60 1.57 -9.48
N THR A 143 2.37 1.55 -8.40
CA THR A 143 3.84 1.73 -8.44
C THR A 143 4.57 0.45 -8.81
N SER A 144 3.86 -0.65 -8.96
CA SER A 144 4.43 -1.96 -9.32
C SER A 144 5.14 -1.91 -10.67
N PRO A 145 6.26 -2.63 -10.83
CA PRO A 145 6.90 -2.76 -12.14
C PRO A 145 5.98 -3.39 -13.19
N ALA A 146 4.97 -4.13 -12.78
CA ALA A 146 3.97 -4.69 -13.69
C ALA A 146 3.15 -3.61 -14.40
N ASN A 147 3.10 -2.40 -13.85
CA ASN A 147 2.41 -1.26 -14.46
C ASN A 147 3.38 -0.46 -15.33
N ALA A 148 3.97 -1.13 -16.32
CA ALA A 148 5.07 -0.59 -17.11
C ALA A 148 4.67 0.59 -17.99
N ALA A 149 3.37 0.74 -18.30
CA ALA A 149 2.89 1.86 -19.12
C ALA A 149 3.03 3.22 -18.41
N TRP A 150 3.16 3.22 -17.09
CA TRP A 150 3.32 4.45 -16.31
C TRP A 150 4.80 4.73 -16.06
N SER A 151 5.27 5.87 -16.53
CA SER A 151 6.63 6.33 -16.23
C SER A 151 6.71 6.85 -14.80
N LEU A 152 7.93 6.96 -14.27
CA LEU A 152 8.13 7.53 -12.94
C LEU A 152 7.55 8.94 -12.84
N GLU A 153 7.75 9.77 -13.85
CA GLU A 153 7.24 11.15 -13.86
C GLU A 153 5.73 11.20 -13.83
N LYS A 154 5.07 10.32 -14.58
CA LYS A 154 3.60 10.25 -14.57
C LYS A 154 3.09 9.79 -13.21
N LEU A 155 3.77 8.84 -12.57
CA LEU A 155 3.41 8.39 -11.24
C LEU A 155 3.54 9.51 -10.23
N ILE A 156 4.65 10.25 -10.26
CA ILE A 156 4.87 11.36 -9.33
C ILE A 156 3.75 12.39 -9.48
N ALA A 157 3.39 12.74 -10.72
CA ALA A 157 2.32 13.70 -10.97
C ALA A 157 0.97 13.22 -10.42
N ALA A 158 0.61 11.96 -10.69
CA ALA A 158 -0.65 11.40 -10.23
C ALA A 158 -0.71 11.24 -8.70
N TRP A 159 0.40 10.88 -8.08
CA TRP A 159 0.49 10.66 -6.64
C TRP A 159 0.59 11.96 -5.84
N SER A 160 0.75 13.10 -6.50
CA SER A 160 0.84 14.40 -5.81
C SER A 160 -0.39 14.71 -4.95
N VAL A 161 -1.50 14.02 -5.18
CA VAL A 161 -2.72 14.17 -4.38
C VAL A 161 -2.54 13.75 -2.92
N ILE A 162 -1.51 12.97 -2.61
CA ILE A 162 -1.24 12.58 -1.22
C ILE A 162 -0.60 13.70 -0.39
N LEU A 163 -0.09 14.73 -1.06
CA LEU A 163 0.53 15.86 -0.36
C LEU A 163 -0.52 16.62 0.46
N PRO A 164 -0.11 17.24 1.59
CA PRO A 164 -1.03 18.05 2.37
C PRO A 164 -1.60 19.18 1.52
N ASP A 165 -2.85 19.53 1.81
CA ASP A 165 -3.47 20.69 1.15
C ASP A 165 -2.65 21.93 1.46
N GLN A 166 -2.37 22.70 0.43
CA GLN A 166 -1.69 23.99 0.58
C GLN A 166 -2.75 25.07 0.73
N LYS A 167 -2.63 25.80 1.80
CA LYS A 167 -3.52 26.91 2.08
C LYS A 167 -2.80 28.21 1.90
#